data_ef9fc41e87e0885d7adb6902436e9388
#
_entry.id   ef9fc41e87e0885d7adb6902436e9388
#
_cell.length_a   1.000
_cell.length_b   1.000
_cell.length_c   1.000
_cell.angle_alpha   90.00
_cell.angle_beta   90.00
_cell.angle_gamma   90.00
#
_symmetry.space_group_name_H-M   'P 1'
#
loop_
_entity.id
_entity.type
_entity.pdbx_description
1 polymer ?
#
loop_
_entity_poly.entity_id
_entity_poly.type
_entity_poly.pdbx_seq_one_letter_code
_entity_poly.pdbx_strand_id
1 'polypeptide(L)'
;MREIHNLMTIGEVAGSFGVCVATVRRWCKNGKFSRVIRTIGNQRHFDPYEVHEMLHPTGGKRIMVGYPRVSSYDQRSDLTAQAERLSQYGCQLVIRDLGSGLNCKKPGLKHLLKLLLTKRVGALVVTHDDRLLRFGTELIYFITHLMDTRIVILDEPEQQSFETELVKDVITLMTVFCARLYGKRSWKNKVKENTGIKNLSFR
;
A
#
# COMPACT_ATOMS: atom_id res chain seq x y z
N MET A 1 8.27 22.59 8.10
CA MET A 1 6.91 22.45 8.63
C MET A 1 6.87 21.14 9.42
N ARG A 2 6.72 21.17 10.74
CA ARG A 2 6.70 19.95 11.57
C ARG A 2 5.29 19.40 11.51
N GLU A 3 5.11 18.25 10.88
CA GLU A 3 3.84 17.52 10.94
C GLU A 3 3.56 17.16 12.40
N ILE A 4 2.39 17.58 12.87
CA ILE A 4 1.87 17.21 14.19
C ILE A 4 1.39 15.75 14.03
N HIS A 5 2.29 14.80 14.24
CA HIS A 5 1.89 13.42 14.39
C HIS A 5 1.03 13.33 15.66
N ASN A 6 -0.07 12.59 15.57
CA ASN A 6 -0.99 12.36 16.68
C ASN A 6 -0.25 11.57 17.78
N LEU A 7 0.37 12.28 18.71
CA LEU A 7 1.21 11.68 19.76
C LEU A 7 0.37 10.80 20.69
N MET A 8 0.87 9.62 21.02
CA MET A 8 0.21 8.70 21.95
C MET A 8 0.39 9.15 23.39
N THR A 9 -0.68 9.09 24.17
CA THR A 9 -0.64 9.28 25.62
C THR A 9 -0.02 8.07 26.32
N ILE A 10 0.41 8.25 27.58
CA ILE A 10 0.96 7.13 28.37
C ILE A 10 -0.04 6.00 28.58
N GLY A 11 -1.35 6.31 28.63
CA GLY A 11 -2.41 5.31 28.75
C GLY A 11 -2.56 4.47 27.48
N GLU A 12 -2.53 5.11 26.29
CA GLU A 12 -2.59 4.42 24.99
C GLU A 12 -1.36 3.52 24.80
N VAL A 13 -0.17 3.99 25.17
CA VAL A 13 1.05 3.17 25.14
C VAL A 13 0.91 1.97 26.07
N ALA A 14 0.43 2.16 27.31
CA ALA A 14 0.21 1.08 28.24
C ALA A 14 -0.79 0.04 27.70
N GLY A 15 -1.89 0.50 27.08
CA GLY A 15 -2.87 -0.37 26.41
C GLY A 15 -2.27 -1.15 25.24
N SER A 16 -1.46 -0.50 24.40
CA SER A 16 -0.81 -1.15 23.24
C SER A 16 0.15 -2.28 23.67
N PHE A 17 0.85 -2.12 24.77
CA PHE A 17 1.76 -3.14 25.33
C PHE A 17 1.07 -4.14 26.28
N GLY A 18 -0.21 -3.96 26.60
CA GLY A 18 -0.92 -4.79 27.57
C GLY A 18 -0.35 -4.69 29.01
N VAL A 19 0.22 -3.53 29.38
CA VAL A 19 0.86 -3.30 30.69
C VAL A 19 0.23 -2.13 31.44
N CYS A 20 0.49 -2.02 32.73
CA CYS A 20 0.03 -0.87 33.51
C CYS A 20 0.90 0.38 33.24
N VAL A 21 0.32 1.57 33.44
CA VAL A 21 0.98 2.87 33.27
C VAL A 21 2.26 3.00 34.11
N ALA A 22 2.32 2.35 35.29
CA ALA A 22 3.51 2.34 36.12
C ALA A 22 4.71 1.66 35.44
N THR A 23 4.46 0.61 34.65
CA THR A 23 5.48 -0.06 33.85
C THR A 23 6.04 0.87 32.79
N VAL A 24 5.19 1.60 32.08
CA VAL A 24 5.62 2.56 31.04
C VAL A 24 6.44 3.69 31.68
N ARG A 25 6.04 4.19 32.87
CA ARG A 25 6.83 5.19 33.61
C ARG A 25 8.22 4.69 33.95
N ARG A 26 8.34 3.41 34.39
CA ARG A 26 9.63 2.76 34.66
C ARG A 26 10.48 2.65 33.38
N TRP A 27 9.87 2.31 32.26
CA TRP A 27 10.56 2.26 30.96
C TRP A 27 11.09 3.63 30.54
N CYS A 28 10.34 4.70 30.75
CA CYS A 28 10.82 6.07 30.52
C CYS A 28 12.03 6.42 31.41
N LYS A 29 12.01 6.01 32.68
CA LYS A 29 13.15 6.25 33.61
C LYS A 29 14.40 5.48 33.14
N ASN A 30 14.21 4.29 32.62
CA ASN A 30 15.29 3.42 32.15
C ASN A 30 15.75 3.75 30.71
N GLY A 31 15.29 4.85 30.11
CA GLY A 31 15.72 5.28 28.78
C GLY A 31 15.26 4.35 27.64
N LYS A 32 14.18 3.58 27.83
CA LYS A 32 13.66 2.68 26.79
C LYS A 32 13.04 3.42 25.61
N PHE A 33 12.57 4.65 25.83
CA PHE A 33 12.05 5.53 24.78
C PHE A 33 13.07 6.62 24.47
N SER A 34 13.41 6.79 23.21
CA SER A 34 14.37 7.79 22.74
C SER A 34 13.76 9.21 22.71
N ARG A 35 12.45 9.29 22.47
CA ARG A 35 11.68 10.55 22.37
C ARG A 35 10.45 10.55 23.27
N VAL A 36 10.59 11.11 24.46
CA VAL A 36 9.44 11.41 25.35
C VAL A 36 9.17 12.90 25.29
N ILE A 37 8.06 13.30 24.65
CA ILE A 37 7.62 14.69 24.56
C ILE A 37 6.79 15.00 25.80
N ARG A 38 7.05 16.15 26.45
CA ARG A 38 6.25 16.63 27.58
C ARG A 38 5.41 17.82 27.16
N THR A 39 4.13 17.78 27.47
CA THR A 39 3.24 18.93 27.31
C THR A 39 3.49 19.99 28.38
N ILE A 40 2.90 21.17 28.22
CA ILE A 40 2.93 22.27 29.21
C ILE A 40 2.43 21.78 30.57
N GLY A 41 1.45 20.85 30.61
CA GLY A 41 0.95 20.18 31.83
C GLY A 41 1.83 19.02 32.33
N ASN A 42 3.08 18.91 31.86
CA ASN A 42 4.06 17.87 32.21
C ASN A 42 3.61 16.42 31.92
N GLN A 43 2.59 16.23 31.07
CA GLN A 43 2.16 14.91 30.62
C GLN A 43 3.11 14.36 29.56
N ARG A 44 3.41 13.05 29.64
CA ARG A 44 4.26 12.37 28.67
C ARG A 44 3.47 11.93 27.47
N HIS A 45 4.01 12.25 26.29
CA HIS A 45 3.52 11.78 24.98
C HIS A 45 4.65 11.08 24.25
N PHE A 46 4.27 10.12 23.40
CA PHE A 46 5.18 9.21 22.73
C PHE A 46 4.93 9.25 21.22
N ASP A 47 5.99 9.06 20.47
CA ASP A 47 5.90 8.91 19.03
C ASP A 47 5.25 7.55 18.68
N PRO A 48 4.12 7.52 17.93
CA PRO A 48 3.47 6.27 17.56
C PRO A 48 4.39 5.32 16.79
N TYR A 49 5.31 5.86 15.99
CA TYR A 49 6.27 5.03 15.23
C TYR A 49 7.25 4.34 16.17
N GLU A 50 7.79 5.01 17.18
CA GLU A 50 8.67 4.41 18.17
C GLU A 50 7.94 3.31 18.96
N VAL A 51 6.71 3.58 19.39
CA VAL A 51 5.86 2.60 20.09
C VAL A 51 5.60 1.38 19.22
N HIS A 52 5.26 1.58 17.94
CA HIS A 52 5.04 0.50 16.98
C HIS A 52 6.32 -0.32 16.75
N GLU A 53 7.47 0.33 16.64
CA GLU A 53 8.76 -0.34 16.45
C GLU A 53 9.16 -1.18 17.69
N MET A 54 8.82 -0.70 18.87
CA MET A 54 9.04 -1.46 20.11
C MET A 54 8.08 -2.65 20.30
N LEU A 55 6.82 -2.52 19.84
CA LEU A 55 5.83 -3.61 19.83
C LEU A 55 6.19 -4.69 18.82
N HIS A 56 6.75 -4.27 17.71
CA HIS A 56 7.15 -5.11 16.58
C HIS A 56 8.65 -4.88 16.29
N PRO A 57 9.54 -5.27 17.21
CA PRO A 57 10.96 -5.02 17.04
C PRO A 57 11.41 -5.62 15.70
N THR A 58 11.83 -4.75 14.79
CA THR A 58 12.35 -5.10 13.46
C THR A 58 13.72 -5.80 13.53
N GLY A 59 14.11 -6.27 14.71
CA GLY A 59 15.24 -7.19 14.91
C GLY A 59 15.02 -8.58 14.33
N GLY A 60 13.87 -8.85 13.71
CA GLY A 60 13.64 -10.00 12.86
C GLY A 60 14.45 -9.85 11.57
N LYS A 61 15.13 -10.92 11.16
CA LYS A 61 15.84 -11.03 9.89
C LYS A 61 14.94 -10.49 8.76
N ARG A 62 15.31 -9.35 8.16
CA ARG A 62 14.59 -8.79 7.02
C ARG A 62 14.60 -9.82 5.89
N ILE A 63 13.45 -10.09 5.31
CA ILE A 63 13.28 -11.09 4.27
C ILE A 63 13.38 -10.48 2.87
N MET A 64 13.74 -11.29 1.92
CA MET A 64 13.64 -10.98 0.50
C MET A 64 12.26 -11.38 0.02
N VAL A 65 11.51 -10.40 -0.54
CA VAL A 65 10.13 -10.58 -0.99
C VAL A 65 10.07 -10.46 -2.50
N GLY A 66 9.53 -11.48 -3.17
CA GLY A 66 9.23 -11.45 -4.59
C GLY A 66 7.80 -11.01 -4.86
N TYR A 67 7.59 -10.16 -5.88
CA TYR A 67 6.26 -9.71 -6.26
C TYR A 67 6.01 -9.91 -7.76
N PRO A 68 5.48 -11.09 -8.18
CA PRO A 68 5.01 -11.34 -9.52
C PRO A 68 3.57 -10.83 -9.70
N ARG A 69 3.26 -10.32 -10.88
CA ARG A 69 1.93 -9.85 -11.27
C ARG A 69 1.64 -10.10 -12.74
N VAL A 70 0.39 -10.46 -13.03
CA VAL A 70 -0.16 -10.49 -14.38
C VAL A 70 -1.50 -9.73 -14.43
N SER A 71 -1.85 -9.22 -15.62
CA SER A 71 -3.02 -8.36 -15.78
C SER A 71 -4.34 -9.14 -15.87
N SER A 72 -4.32 -10.36 -16.43
CA SER A 72 -5.51 -11.16 -16.70
C SER A 72 -5.35 -12.63 -16.32
N TYR A 73 -6.47 -13.31 -16.28
CA TYR A 73 -6.56 -14.74 -15.94
C TYR A 73 -5.84 -15.65 -16.96
N ASP A 74 -5.82 -15.25 -18.21
CA ASP A 74 -5.21 -16.01 -19.30
C ASP A 74 -3.68 -16.11 -19.15
N GLN A 75 -3.09 -15.21 -18.37
CA GLN A 75 -1.65 -15.14 -18.09
C GLN A 75 -1.26 -15.88 -16.79
N ARG A 76 -2.06 -16.83 -16.31
CA ARG A 76 -1.75 -17.57 -15.07
C ARG A 76 -0.47 -18.41 -15.17
N SER A 77 -0.19 -18.98 -16.33
CA SER A 77 1.07 -19.69 -16.61
C SER A 77 2.27 -18.75 -16.35
N ASP A 78 2.19 -17.51 -16.86
CA ASP A 78 3.24 -16.53 -16.72
C ASP A 78 3.41 -16.09 -15.24
N LEU A 79 2.29 -15.94 -14.52
CA LEU A 79 2.33 -15.65 -13.08
C LEU A 79 3.06 -16.75 -12.31
N THR A 80 2.83 -18.03 -12.70
CA THR A 80 3.49 -19.16 -12.06
C THR A 80 4.98 -19.17 -12.40
N ALA A 81 5.34 -18.99 -13.67
CA ALA A 81 6.73 -18.92 -14.11
C ALA A 81 7.50 -17.77 -13.43
N GLN A 82 6.89 -16.57 -13.33
CA GLN A 82 7.46 -15.46 -12.58
C GLN A 82 7.70 -15.81 -11.12
N ALA A 83 6.71 -16.45 -10.47
CA ALA A 83 6.80 -16.82 -9.06
C ALA A 83 7.89 -17.87 -8.79
N GLU A 84 8.02 -18.87 -9.66
CA GLU A 84 9.07 -19.87 -9.59
C GLU A 84 10.46 -19.25 -9.75
N ARG A 85 10.60 -18.35 -10.71
CA ARG A 85 11.85 -17.63 -10.95
C ARG A 85 12.26 -16.77 -9.76
N LEU A 86 11.32 -16.07 -9.12
CA LEU A 86 11.57 -15.30 -7.90
C LEU A 86 11.94 -16.21 -6.73
N SER A 87 11.32 -17.38 -6.63
CA SER A 87 11.68 -18.38 -5.61
C SER A 87 13.08 -18.95 -5.83
N GLN A 88 13.46 -19.24 -7.07
CA GLN A 88 14.79 -19.71 -7.45
C GLN A 88 15.87 -18.62 -7.19
N TYR A 89 15.54 -17.34 -7.35
CA TYR A 89 16.42 -16.22 -7.01
C TYR A 89 16.71 -16.12 -5.50
N GLY A 90 15.90 -16.78 -4.65
CA GLY A 90 16.10 -16.82 -3.20
C GLY A 90 15.10 -15.98 -2.40
N CYS A 91 13.97 -15.57 -2.99
CA CYS A 91 12.91 -14.89 -2.26
C CYS A 91 12.29 -15.84 -1.23
N GLN A 92 12.31 -15.43 0.06
CA GLN A 92 11.73 -16.20 1.15
C GLN A 92 10.18 -16.12 1.16
N LEU A 93 9.64 -15.07 0.56
CA LEU A 93 8.20 -14.87 0.42
C LEU A 93 7.89 -14.39 -1.00
N VAL A 94 6.92 -15.02 -1.66
CA VAL A 94 6.44 -14.60 -2.99
C VAL A 94 4.96 -14.22 -2.89
N ILE A 95 4.67 -12.94 -3.08
CA ILE A 95 3.31 -12.36 -2.99
C ILE A 95 2.79 -12.19 -4.42
N ARG A 96 1.82 -13.02 -4.80
CA ARG A 96 1.24 -13.05 -6.15
C ARG A 96 0.03 -12.15 -6.23
N ASP A 97 -0.11 -11.38 -7.31
CA ASP A 97 -1.32 -10.62 -7.61
C ASP A 97 -1.78 -10.87 -9.06
N LEU A 98 -3.10 -10.91 -9.20
CA LEU A 98 -3.78 -10.95 -10.49
C LEU A 98 -4.59 -9.66 -10.65
N GLY A 99 -4.34 -8.91 -11.72
CA GLY A 99 -5.06 -7.68 -12.05
C GLY A 99 -4.17 -6.61 -12.62
N SER A 100 -4.82 -5.62 -13.26
CA SER A 100 -4.16 -4.50 -13.92
C SER A 100 -3.18 -3.76 -13.01
N GLY A 101 -2.10 -3.25 -13.60
CA GLY A 101 -1.15 -2.36 -12.96
C GLY A 101 -1.74 -1.04 -12.46
N LEU A 102 -2.93 -0.66 -12.96
CA LEU A 102 -3.69 0.52 -12.49
C LEU A 102 -4.42 0.30 -11.17
N ASN A 103 -4.65 -0.96 -10.77
CA ASN A 103 -5.42 -1.27 -9.58
C ASN A 103 -4.54 -1.30 -8.33
N CYS A 104 -4.55 -0.22 -7.55
CA CYS A 104 -3.85 -0.14 -6.26
C CYS A 104 -4.59 -0.87 -5.12
N LYS A 105 -5.79 -1.44 -5.35
CA LYS A 105 -6.56 -2.14 -4.32
C LYS A 105 -6.25 -3.64 -4.22
N LYS A 106 -5.31 -4.14 -5.01
CA LYS A 106 -4.90 -5.55 -5.00
C LYS A 106 -4.46 -6.01 -3.60
N PRO A 107 -4.89 -7.20 -3.17
CA PRO A 107 -4.59 -7.70 -1.81
C PRO A 107 -3.10 -7.94 -1.59
N GLY A 108 -2.39 -8.48 -2.59
CA GLY A 108 -0.95 -8.72 -2.50
C GLY A 108 -0.15 -7.43 -2.42
N LEU A 109 -0.50 -6.39 -3.21
CA LEU A 109 0.12 -5.08 -3.13
C LEU A 109 -0.05 -4.46 -1.74
N LYS A 110 -1.27 -4.54 -1.17
CA LYS A 110 -1.52 -4.06 0.20
C LYS A 110 -0.71 -4.82 1.24
N HIS A 111 -0.58 -6.14 1.07
CA HIS A 111 0.26 -6.96 1.95
C HIS A 111 1.74 -6.56 1.82
N LEU A 112 2.25 -6.40 0.59
CA LEU A 112 3.60 -5.93 0.34
C LEU A 112 3.87 -4.58 1.02
N LEU A 113 2.97 -3.60 0.81
CA LEU A 113 3.09 -2.28 1.44
C LEU A 113 3.13 -2.36 2.97
N LYS A 114 2.28 -3.22 3.56
CA LYS A 114 2.29 -3.45 5.01
C LYS A 114 3.64 -4.00 5.48
N LEU A 115 4.22 -4.96 4.75
CA LEU A 115 5.54 -5.51 5.08
C LEU A 115 6.67 -4.48 4.92
N LEU A 116 6.61 -3.64 3.88
CA LEU A 116 7.56 -2.54 3.68
C LEU A 116 7.50 -1.54 4.84
N LEU A 117 6.31 -1.03 5.15
CA LEU A 117 6.10 -0.04 6.21
C LEU A 117 6.44 -0.57 7.61
N THR A 118 6.40 -1.89 7.80
CA THR A 118 6.85 -2.53 9.05
C THR A 118 8.34 -2.92 9.04
N LYS A 119 9.12 -2.44 8.05
CA LYS A 119 10.56 -2.69 7.87
C LYS A 119 10.95 -4.18 7.86
N ARG A 120 10.03 -5.06 7.47
CA ARG A 120 10.26 -6.51 7.41
C ARG A 120 10.93 -6.97 6.12
N VAL A 121 11.01 -6.09 5.11
CA VAL A 121 11.56 -6.38 3.80
C VAL A 121 12.98 -5.82 3.70
N GLY A 122 13.95 -6.67 3.41
CA GLY A 122 15.34 -6.26 3.14
C GLY A 122 15.59 -6.01 1.65
N ALA A 123 14.95 -6.83 0.81
CA ALA A 123 14.97 -6.64 -0.64
C ALA A 123 13.60 -6.98 -1.24
N LEU A 124 13.12 -6.14 -2.13
CA LEU A 124 11.96 -6.36 -2.98
C LEU A 124 12.46 -6.75 -4.37
N VAL A 125 12.05 -7.93 -4.84
CA VAL A 125 12.47 -8.48 -6.13
C VAL A 125 11.28 -8.56 -7.06
N VAL A 126 11.40 -8.01 -8.24
CA VAL A 126 10.41 -8.07 -9.32
C VAL A 126 11.05 -8.58 -10.60
N THR A 127 10.28 -9.21 -11.47
CA THR A 127 10.79 -9.63 -12.78
C THR A 127 11.00 -8.43 -13.70
N HIS A 128 10.05 -7.49 -13.70
CA HIS A 128 10.10 -6.25 -14.49
C HIS A 128 9.60 -5.09 -13.64
N ASP A 129 10.03 -3.88 -13.94
CA ASP A 129 9.66 -2.65 -13.22
C ASP A 129 8.15 -2.39 -13.18
N ASP A 130 7.44 -2.65 -14.29
CA ASP A 130 6.00 -2.47 -14.44
C ASP A 130 5.14 -3.46 -13.63
N ARG A 131 5.76 -4.46 -12.98
CA ARG A 131 5.03 -5.44 -12.15
C ARG A 131 4.50 -4.84 -10.86
N LEU A 132 5.12 -3.79 -10.33
CA LEU A 132 4.63 -3.10 -9.13
C LEU A 132 3.35 -2.33 -9.40
N LEU A 133 3.46 -1.26 -10.17
CA LEU A 133 2.35 -0.41 -10.61
C LEU A 133 2.61 0.04 -12.05
N ARG A 134 1.55 0.34 -12.79
CA ARG A 134 1.69 0.94 -14.13
C ARG A 134 1.97 2.44 -14.04
N PHE A 135 1.38 3.11 -13.05
CA PHE A 135 1.63 4.51 -12.71
C PHE A 135 1.90 4.62 -11.22
N GLY A 136 2.82 5.51 -10.84
CA GLY A 136 3.18 5.75 -9.46
C GLY A 136 4.17 4.73 -8.89
N THR A 137 4.94 4.05 -9.72
CA THR A 137 6.06 3.19 -9.29
C THR A 137 7.06 4.00 -8.47
N GLU A 138 7.24 5.27 -8.78
CA GLU A 138 8.07 6.23 -8.04
C GLU A 138 7.67 6.33 -6.57
N LEU A 139 6.38 6.24 -6.27
CA LEU A 139 5.89 6.21 -4.89
C LEU A 139 6.36 4.96 -4.15
N ILE A 140 6.36 3.81 -4.81
CA ILE A 140 6.88 2.56 -4.23
C ILE A 140 8.39 2.68 -4.01
N TYR A 141 9.13 3.23 -4.97
CA TYR A 141 10.56 3.48 -4.83
C TYR A 141 10.87 4.42 -3.67
N PHE A 142 10.10 5.48 -3.52
CA PHE A 142 10.25 6.39 -2.40
C PHE A 142 9.99 5.68 -1.05
N ILE A 143 8.94 4.86 -0.95
CA ILE A 143 8.66 4.07 0.26
C ILE A 143 9.79 3.07 0.54
N THR A 144 10.29 2.35 -0.46
CA THR A 144 11.38 1.40 -0.28
C THR A 144 12.67 2.09 0.17
N HIS A 145 12.96 3.26 -0.37
CA HIS A 145 14.09 4.08 0.06
C HIS A 145 13.96 4.53 1.52
N LEU A 146 12.79 5.04 1.93
CA LEU A 146 12.52 5.42 3.32
C LEU A 146 12.62 4.25 4.31
N MET A 147 12.24 3.05 3.86
CA MET A 147 12.26 1.83 4.67
C MET A 147 13.58 1.06 4.57
N ASP A 148 14.59 1.63 3.88
CA ASP A 148 15.90 1.01 3.68
C ASP A 148 15.75 -0.41 3.06
N THR A 149 14.90 -0.54 2.04
CA THR A 149 14.65 -1.76 1.29
C THR A 149 15.25 -1.63 -0.10
N ARG A 150 16.11 -2.58 -0.47
CA ARG A 150 16.69 -2.63 -1.81
C ARG A 150 15.67 -3.16 -2.82
N ILE A 151 15.58 -2.53 -4.00
CA ILE A 151 14.82 -3.07 -5.13
C ILE A 151 15.78 -3.81 -6.07
N VAL A 152 15.33 -4.96 -6.55
CA VAL A 152 16.04 -5.78 -7.53
C VAL A 152 15.08 -6.10 -8.67
N ILE A 153 15.45 -5.73 -9.89
CA ILE A 153 14.73 -6.05 -11.13
C ILE A 153 15.54 -7.12 -11.83
N LEU A 154 14.92 -8.25 -12.17
CA LEU A 154 15.63 -9.40 -12.75
C LEU A 154 15.82 -9.28 -14.25
N ASP A 155 14.86 -8.68 -14.95
CA ASP A 155 14.85 -8.59 -16.40
C ASP A 155 14.64 -7.16 -16.89
N GLU A 156 15.19 -6.86 -18.06
CA GLU A 156 14.76 -5.71 -18.84
C GLU A 156 13.40 -6.00 -19.48
N PRO A 157 12.53 -4.99 -19.63
CA PRO A 157 11.20 -5.20 -20.18
C PRO A 157 11.28 -5.67 -21.62
N GLU A 158 10.60 -6.77 -21.95
CA GLU A 158 10.28 -7.11 -23.34
C GLU A 158 9.30 -6.05 -23.87
N GLN A 159 9.75 -5.17 -24.74
CA GLN A 159 8.97 -4.03 -25.24
C GLN A 159 7.59 -4.43 -25.80
N GLN A 160 7.48 -5.55 -26.52
CA GLN A 160 6.22 -5.97 -27.13
C GLN A 160 5.13 -6.39 -26.11
N SER A 161 5.50 -7.06 -25.01
CA SER A 161 4.52 -7.46 -23.99
C SER A 161 4.05 -6.25 -23.17
N PHE A 162 4.94 -5.31 -22.91
CA PHE A 162 4.67 -4.05 -22.21
C PHE A 162 3.65 -3.18 -22.96
N GLU A 163 3.87 -2.94 -24.26
CA GLU A 163 2.98 -2.11 -25.08
C GLU A 163 1.57 -2.71 -25.17
N THR A 164 1.47 -4.02 -25.37
CA THR A 164 0.18 -4.71 -25.44
C THR A 164 -0.61 -4.61 -24.11
N GLU A 165 0.05 -4.79 -22.98
CA GLU A 165 -0.57 -4.61 -21.65
C GLU A 165 -0.96 -3.15 -21.41
N LEU A 166 -0.11 -2.18 -21.79
CA LEU A 166 -0.38 -0.76 -21.65
C LEU A 166 -1.62 -0.35 -22.43
N VAL A 167 -1.74 -0.79 -23.70
CA VAL A 167 -2.91 -0.52 -24.53
C VAL A 167 -4.19 -1.07 -23.90
N LYS A 168 -4.17 -2.31 -23.39
CA LYS A 168 -5.31 -2.92 -22.67
C LYS A 168 -5.69 -2.12 -21.42
N ASP A 169 -4.72 -1.67 -20.66
CA ASP A 169 -4.93 -0.86 -19.46
C ASP A 169 -5.55 0.49 -19.81
N VAL A 170 -5.09 1.17 -20.87
CA VAL A 170 -5.65 2.45 -21.36
C VAL A 170 -7.08 2.25 -21.85
N ILE A 171 -7.37 1.20 -22.64
CA ILE A 171 -8.74 0.89 -23.09
C ILE A 171 -9.66 0.67 -21.90
N THR A 172 -9.23 -0.08 -20.89
CA THR A 172 -9.99 -0.33 -19.67
C THR A 172 -10.29 0.97 -18.91
N LEU A 173 -9.29 1.84 -18.77
CA LEU A 173 -9.45 3.15 -18.14
C LEU A 173 -10.46 4.02 -18.89
N MET A 174 -10.33 4.11 -20.23
CA MET A 174 -11.24 4.86 -21.08
C MET A 174 -12.67 4.32 -21.02
N THR A 175 -12.83 3.00 -21.01
CA THR A 175 -14.15 2.35 -20.87
C THR A 175 -14.83 2.72 -19.55
N VAL A 176 -14.11 2.64 -18.43
CA VAL A 176 -14.61 3.01 -17.10
C VAL A 176 -14.94 4.52 -17.04
N PHE A 177 -14.10 5.35 -17.64
CA PHE A 177 -14.32 6.80 -17.70
C PHE A 177 -15.57 7.13 -18.52
N CYS A 178 -15.71 6.57 -19.71
CA CYS A 178 -16.90 6.75 -20.56
C CYS A 178 -18.17 6.26 -19.86
N ALA A 179 -18.14 5.08 -19.26
CA ALA A 179 -19.30 4.53 -18.53
C ALA A 179 -19.74 5.47 -17.40
N ARG A 180 -18.80 6.06 -16.63
CA ARG A 180 -19.13 7.03 -15.57
C ARG A 180 -19.67 8.36 -16.12
N LEU A 181 -19.14 8.85 -17.24
CA LEU A 181 -19.60 10.07 -17.89
C LEU A 181 -21.04 9.90 -18.43
N TYR A 182 -21.29 8.81 -19.16
CA TYR A 182 -22.61 8.54 -19.74
C TYR A 182 -23.64 8.17 -18.65
N GLY A 183 -23.24 7.42 -17.64
CA GLY A 183 -24.11 7.09 -16.51
C GLY A 183 -24.59 8.33 -15.75
N LYS A 184 -23.72 9.33 -15.54
CA LYS A 184 -24.12 10.61 -14.92
C LYS A 184 -25.07 11.42 -15.80
N ARG A 185 -24.90 11.40 -17.13
CA ARG A 185 -25.79 12.09 -18.09
C ARG A 185 -27.17 11.43 -18.14
N SER A 186 -27.22 10.12 -18.21
CA SER A 186 -28.46 9.35 -18.22
C SER A 186 -29.30 9.59 -16.96
N TRP A 187 -28.65 9.62 -15.78
CA TRP A 187 -29.34 9.91 -14.52
C TRP A 187 -29.87 11.34 -14.45
N LYS A 188 -29.11 12.34 -14.92
CA LYS A 188 -29.56 13.74 -15.00
C LYS A 188 -30.74 13.92 -15.96
N ASN A 189 -30.78 13.18 -17.07
CA ASN A 189 -31.89 13.23 -18.02
C ASN A 189 -33.16 12.59 -17.44
N LYS A 190 -33.07 11.43 -16.78
CA LYS A 190 -34.18 10.79 -16.06
C LYS A 190 -34.76 11.68 -14.96
N VAL A 191 -33.91 12.40 -14.23
CA VAL A 191 -34.40 13.34 -13.19
C VAL A 191 -35.11 14.54 -13.81
N LYS A 192 -34.68 15.05 -14.97
CA LYS A 192 -35.35 16.14 -15.70
C LYS A 192 -36.70 15.71 -16.26
N GLU A 193 -36.79 14.51 -16.83
CA GLU A 193 -38.05 13.95 -17.33
C GLU A 193 -39.06 13.75 -16.21
N ASN A 194 -38.65 13.20 -15.07
CA ASN A 194 -39.53 13.03 -13.90
C ASN A 194 -39.95 14.35 -13.23
N THR A 195 -39.15 15.42 -13.37
CA THR A 195 -39.53 16.75 -12.85
C THR A 195 -40.45 17.50 -13.83
N GLY A 196 -40.31 17.24 -15.14
CA GLY A 196 -41.18 17.83 -16.19
C GLY A 196 -42.62 17.27 -16.19
N ILE A 197 -42.83 16.02 -15.79
CA ILE A 197 -44.14 15.38 -15.76
C ILE A 197 -44.99 15.89 -14.58
N LYS A 198 -44.44 16.47 -13.52
CA LYS A 198 -45.20 17.02 -12.39
C LYS A 198 -45.80 18.40 -12.66
N ASN A 199 -45.51 19.07 -13.76
CA ASN A 199 -46.03 20.37 -14.09
C ASN A 199 -47.20 20.39 -15.10
N LEU A 200 -47.71 19.20 -15.47
CA LEU A 200 -48.79 19.10 -16.49
C LEU A 200 -50.12 18.50 -15.99
N SER A 201 -50.36 18.50 -14.67
CA SER A 201 -51.68 18.07 -14.16
C SER A 201 -52.29 19.09 -13.21
N PHE A 202 -52.59 20.27 -13.74
CA PHE A 202 -53.63 21.16 -13.19
C PHE A 202 -53.99 22.23 -14.24
N ARG A 203 -54.92 21.87 -15.14
CA ARG A 203 -55.94 22.78 -15.70
C ARG A 203 -57.17 21.98 -16.05
#